data_8bdcddb8385ff4965ced8a340d1c1eb3
#
_entry.id   8bdcddb8385ff4965ced8a340d1c1eb3
#
_cell.length_a   1.000
_cell.length_b   1.000
_cell.length_c   1.000
_cell.angle_alpha   90.00
_cell.angle_beta   90.00
_cell.angle_gamma   90.00
#
_symmetry.space_group_name_H-M   'P 1'
#
loop_
_entity.id
_entity.type
_entity.pdbx_description
1 polymer ?
#
loop_
_entity_poly.entity_id
_entity_poly.type
_entity_poly.pdbx_seq_one_letter_code
_entity_poly.pdbx_strand_id
1 'polypeptide(L)'
;MASLVIEEPSKKRVKLEESYATSSVLYGDGDVSIKTESGAMKQEDDDDDEEEEEESPMSIIAQFQSEEGAIVGPQLDIPLRSNVTQMEELVNELLQNGKNRVPYSFFVGETEITKSLQDTVDDLKLSTETALTITFQPLATFRVRPVTRCSDTLQGHAEAILHVSFSPDGKRLASGGGDATVRFWDTNTCLPKHTGRGHKHHVLCTAWSPDGERFVSGDRAGEIRLWDPATGKQVGQPLKGHKQWINSLCWEPMHRDASCERFASASKDGTIKVWNARTGRQLASLSGHTDSVECIKWGGEGLLYSASRDRTIKVWAMEGADLGKLVRTLVGHGHRINTLALNVDYVCRTGPFDHSTRRFASRDEMQQAARERYDALRKSHPGAPRVRFR
;
A
#
# COMPACT_ATOMS: atom_id res chain seq x y z
N MET A 1 -56.66 23.79 17.37
CA MET A 1 -55.80 24.97 17.58
C MET A 1 -55.04 24.76 18.87
N ALA A 2 -53.79 24.37 18.75
CA ALA A 2 -52.78 24.44 19.80
C ALA A 2 -51.43 24.50 19.13
N SER A 3 -50.86 25.71 19.14
CA SER A 3 -49.53 26.00 18.58
C SER A 3 -48.48 25.51 19.55
N LEU A 4 -47.62 24.61 19.10
CA LEU A 4 -46.38 24.23 19.79
C LEU A 4 -45.25 25.12 19.30
N VAL A 5 -44.74 25.95 20.20
CA VAL A 5 -43.53 26.77 20.05
C VAL A 5 -42.35 25.84 20.30
N ILE A 6 -41.46 25.72 19.33
CA ILE A 6 -40.18 24.99 19.48
C ILE A 6 -39.12 26.06 19.74
N GLU A 7 -38.57 26.04 20.96
CA GLU A 7 -37.38 26.84 21.33
C GLU A 7 -36.11 26.18 20.78
N GLU A 8 -35.29 26.98 20.12
CA GLU A 8 -33.95 26.60 19.69
C GLU A 8 -32.96 26.60 20.88
N PRO A 9 -32.07 25.58 21.01
CA PRO A 9 -31.03 25.60 22.02
C PRO A 9 -29.82 26.41 21.53
N SER A 10 -29.39 27.32 22.39
CA SER A 10 -28.26 28.25 22.29
C SER A 10 -26.92 27.57 21.96
N LYS A 11 -26.20 28.14 21.02
CA LYS A 11 -24.79 27.85 20.67
C LYS A 11 -23.87 28.16 21.84
N LYS A 12 -23.29 27.16 22.49
CA LYS A 12 -22.07 27.28 23.28
C LYS A 12 -20.87 26.93 22.43
N ARG A 13 -20.04 27.94 22.12
CA ARG A 13 -18.70 27.78 21.56
C ARG A 13 -17.81 27.16 22.64
N VAL A 14 -17.31 25.93 22.39
CA VAL A 14 -16.19 25.36 23.13
C VAL A 14 -14.92 25.69 22.34
N LYS A 15 -14.01 26.46 22.95
CA LYS A 15 -12.65 26.61 22.49
C LYS A 15 -11.89 25.34 22.80
N LEU A 16 -11.40 24.64 21.79
CA LEU A 16 -10.39 23.59 21.93
C LEU A 16 -9.02 24.25 21.81
N GLU A 17 -8.29 24.25 22.91
CA GLU A 17 -6.86 24.53 22.94
C GLU A 17 -6.13 23.28 22.47
N GLU A 18 -5.34 23.42 21.44
CA GLU A 18 -4.44 22.37 20.94
C GLU A 18 -3.20 22.33 21.86
N SER A 19 -3.05 21.25 22.63
CA SER A 19 -1.78 20.90 23.27
C SER A 19 -1.22 19.64 22.59
N TYR A 20 -0.24 19.83 21.72
CA TYR A 20 0.60 18.73 21.23
C TYR A 20 1.61 18.35 22.32
N ALA A 21 1.39 17.22 22.97
CA ALA A 21 2.39 16.58 23.82
C ALA A 21 3.05 15.46 23.03
N THR A 22 4.28 15.71 22.59
CA THR A 22 5.19 14.67 22.10
C THR A 22 5.79 13.93 23.30
N SER A 23 5.36 12.71 23.56
CA SER A 23 6.01 11.82 24.53
C SER A 23 7.05 10.96 23.85
N SER A 24 8.32 11.33 24.01
CA SER A 24 9.47 10.45 23.80
C SER A 24 9.77 9.71 25.10
N VAL A 25 9.59 8.39 25.10
CA VAL A 25 10.00 7.54 26.22
C VAL A 25 11.47 7.19 26.03
N LEU A 26 12.33 7.72 26.92
CA LEU A 26 13.70 7.27 27.07
C LEU A 26 13.79 6.38 28.32
N TYR A 27 14.19 5.14 28.14
CA TYR A 27 14.72 4.29 29.22
C TYR A 27 16.21 4.56 29.37
N GLY A 28 16.67 4.71 30.62
CA GLY A 28 18.08 4.72 30.92
C GLY A 28 18.32 4.92 32.41
N ASP A 29 18.52 3.84 33.14
CA ASP A 29 19.04 3.81 34.50
C ASP A 29 20.53 4.13 34.51
N GLY A 30 21.01 4.90 35.48
CA GLY A 30 22.42 5.03 35.73
C GLY A 30 22.77 6.31 36.53
N ASP A 31 22.84 6.17 37.81
CA ASP A 31 23.45 7.14 38.74
C ASP A 31 24.87 7.51 38.38
N VAL A 32 25.21 8.80 38.30
CA VAL A 32 26.55 9.32 38.61
C VAL A 32 26.44 10.75 39.13
N SER A 33 27.02 10.94 40.28
CA SER A 33 27.17 12.11 41.12
C SER A 33 27.84 13.32 40.49
N ILE A 34 27.26 14.49 40.77
CA ILE A 34 27.78 15.81 40.41
C ILE A 34 28.96 16.16 41.35
N LYS A 35 30.08 16.59 40.78
CA LYS A 35 31.07 17.45 41.44
C LYS A 35 31.22 18.71 40.62
N THR A 36 30.86 19.81 41.23
CA THR A 36 31.17 21.17 40.81
C THR A 36 32.59 21.53 41.22
N GLU A 37 33.41 21.97 40.30
CA GLU A 37 34.58 22.80 40.61
C GLU A 37 34.62 24.02 39.68
N SER A 38 34.57 25.17 40.31
CA SER A 38 34.78 26.49 39.73
C SER A 38 36.27 26.75 39.52
N GLY A 39 36.64 27.12 38.32
CA GLY A 39 38.02 27.62 38.04
C GLY A 39 37.98 28.68 36.96
N ALA A 40 38.09 29.91 37.36
CA ALA A 40 38.29 31.05 36.49
C ALA A 40 39.74 31.08 36.01
N MET A 41 39.99 31.25 34.72
CA MET A 41 41.26 31.79 34.21
C MET A 41 41.05 32.45 32.82
N LYS A 42 41.31 33.72 32.87
CA LYS A 42 41.89 34.71 31.97
C LYS A 42 41.92 34.45 30.45
N GLN A 43 41.39 35.49 29.81
CA GLN A 43 41.64 35.94 28.44
C GLN A 43 43.10 35.95 28.04
N GLU A 44 43.43 35.48 26.87
CA GLU A 44 44.43 36.01 25.95
C GLU A 44 43.75 36.06 24.56
N ASP A 45 43.68 37.28 24.07
CA ASP A 45 43.21 37.62 22.72
C ASP A 45 44.34 37.25 21.73
N ASP A 46 44.08 36.36 20.81
CA ASP A 46 44.81 36.26 19.56
C ASP A 46 43.79 36.32 18.44
N ASP A 47 43.68 37.52 17.88
CA ASP A 47 43.01 37.82 16.62
C ASP A 47 43.84 37.24 15.49
N ASP A 48 43.59 35.99 15.08
CA ASP A 48 43.96 35.51 13.78
C ASP A 48 42.71 35.67 12.88
N ASP A 49 42.65 36.82 12.21
CA ASP A 49 41.81 37.07 11.04
C ASP A 49 42.26 36.11 9.91
N GLU A 50 41.76 34.87 9.90
CA GLU A 50 41.72 34.05 8.70
C GLU A 50 40.65 34.68 7.78
N GLU A 51 41.09 35.54 6.86
CA GLU A 51 40.32 35.92 5.67
C GLU A 51 39.94 34.62 4.95
N GLU A 52 38.73 34.11 5.23
CA GLU A 52 38.08 33.14 4.34
C GLU A 52 37.96 33.81 2.96
N GLU A 53 38.87 33.51 2.06
CA GLU A 53 38.74 33.79 0.64
C GLU A 53 37.40 33.14 0.21
N GLU A 54 36.33 33.95 0.07
CA GLU A 54 35.11 33.56 -0.60
C GLU A 54 35.47 33.18 -2.04
N GLU A 55 35.82 31.91 -2.27
CA GLU A 55 35.87 31.34 -3.61
C GLU A 55 34.50 31.57 -4.25
N SER A 56 34.44 32.45 -5.24
CA SER A 56 33.24 32.69 -6.04
C SER A 56 32.68 31.34 -6.49
N PRO A 57 31.42 31.02 -6.18
CA PRO A 57 30.88 29.70 -6.48
C PRO A 57 31.01 29.44 -7.97
N MET A 58 31.76 28.40 -8.36
CA MET A 58 31.83 27.97 -9.75
C MET A 58 30.43 27.66 -10.21
N SER A 59 29.97 28.36 -11.26
CA SER A 59 28.67 28.19 -11.85
C SER A 59 28.77 27.66 -13.27
N ILE A 60 27.71 27.02 -13.75
CA ILE A 60 27.64 26.50 -15.11
C ILE A 60 26.34 26.99 -15.77
N ILE A 61 26.44 27.31 -17.06
CA ILE A 61 25.28 27.65 -17.85
C ILE A 61 24.50 26.38 -18.16
N ALA A 62 23.28 26.24 -17.67
CA ALA A 62 22.44 25.08 -17.90
C ALA A 62 21.09 25.45 -18.53
N GLN A 63 20.55 24.51 -19.30
CA GLN A 63 19.24 24.63 -19.94
C GLN A 63 18.40 23.40 -19.59
N PHE A 64 17.19 23.65 -19.09
CA PHE A 64 16.26 22.57 -18.76
C PHE A 64 15.47 22.10 -19.99
N GLN A 65 15.38 20.77 -20.13
CA GLN A 65 14.66 20.11 -21.21
C GLN A 65 13.74 19.03 -20.65
N SER A 66 12.51 18.94 -21.17
CA SER A 66 11.61 17.82 -20.79
C SER A 66 12.04 16.52 -21.48
N GLU A 67 11.53 15.38 -21.01
CA GLU A 67 11.74 14.06 -21.63
C GLU A 67 11.32 14.04 -23.11
N GLU A 68 10.31 14.82 -23.50
CA GLU A 68 9.83 14.96 -24.88
C GLU A 68 10.73 15.86 -25.75
N GLY A 69 11.81 16.40 -25.21
CA GLY A 69 12.74 17.29 -25.91
C GLY A 69 12.31 18.77 -25.92
N ALA A 70 11.25 19.15 -25.24
CA ALA A 70 10.82 20.54 -25.15
C ALA A 70 11.71 21.33 -24.17
N ILE A 71 12.26 22.46 -24.65
CA ILE A 71 13.08 23.37 -23.84
C ILE A 71 12.18 24.20 -22.92
N VAL A 72 12.51 24.25 -21.63
CA VAL A 72 11.77 25.00 -20.62
C VAL A 72 12.63 26.12 -20.05
N GLY A 73 12.20 27.34 -20.25
CA GLY A 73 12.89 28.54 -19.78
C GLY A 73 14.14 28.93 -20.58
N PRO A 74 14.80 30.06 -20.20
CA PRO A 74 16.06 30.48 -20.77
C PRO A 74 17.22 29.65 -20.26
N GLN A 75 18.42 29.88 -20.79
CA GLN A 75 19.65 29.37 -20.18
C GLN A 75 19.87 30.12 -18.86
N LEU A 76 20.14 29.35 -17.82
CA LEU A 76 20.33 29.82 -16.45
C LEU A 76 21.74 29.54 -15.97
N ASP A 77 22.28 30.44 -15.20
CA ASP A 77 23.54 30.27 -14.50
C ASP A 77 23.25 29.54 -13.16
N ILE A 78 23.69 28.29 -13.05
CA ILE A 78 23.40 27.42 -11.91
C ILE A 78 24.71 27.15 -11.16
N PRO A 79 24.76 27.41 -9.84
CA PRO A 79 25.92 27.04 -9.03
C PRO A 79 26.17 25.53 -9.08
N LEU A 80 27.40 25.10 -9.29
CA LEU A 80 27.75 23.67 -9.34
C LEU A 80 27.40 22.91 -8.07
N ARG A 81 27.37 23.58 -6.92
CA ARG A 81 26.97 23.01 -5.62
C ARG A 81 25.44 22.84 -5.47
N SER A 82 24.64 23.17 -6.52
CA SER A 82 23.19 23.05 -6.45
C SER A 82 22.72 21.61 -6.27
N ASN A 83 21.85 21.42 -5.29
CA ASN A 83 21.24 20.14 -4.96
C ASN A 83 19.97 19.90 -5.80
N VAL A 84 19.52 18.65 -5.87
CA VAL A 84 18.27 18.24 -6.55
C VAL A 84 17.08 19.09 -6.11
N THR A 85 16.94 19.40 -4.82
CA THR A 85 15.83 20.22 -4.27
C THR A 85 15.82 21.65 -4.82
N GLN A 86 16.98 22.28 -5.00
CA GLN A 86 17.09 23.61 -5.57
C GLN A 86 16.74 23.63 -7.05
N MET A 87 17.14 22.60 -7.79
CA MET A 87 16.76 22.41 -9.20
C MET A 87 15.26 22.17 -9.35
N GLU A 88 14.64 21.39 -8.41
CA GLU A 88 13.19 21.22 -8.37
C GLU A 88 12.44 22.55 -8.17
N GLU A 89 12.93 23.41 -7.29
CA GLU A 89 12.33 24.73 -7.07
C GLU A 89 12.40 25.58 -8.33
N LEU A 90 13.55 25.64 -8.99
CA LEU A 90 13.75 26.36 -10.25
C LEU A 90 12.80 25.86 -11.35
N VAL A 91 12.71 24.54 -11.57
CA VAL A 91 11.82 23.99 -12.60
C VAL A 91 10.34 24.24 -12.27
N ASN A 92 9.95 24.13 -11.00
CA ASN A 92 8.57 24.45 -10.57
C ASN A 92 8.23 25.93 -10.76
N GLU A 93 9.18 26.83 -10.59
CA GLU A 93 9.01 28.28 -10.89
C GLU A 93 8.92 28.52 -12.39
N LEU A 94 9.79 27.93 -13.19
CA LEU A 94 9.77 28.04 -14.66
C LEU A 94 8.46 27.54 -15.26
N LEU A 95 7.90 26.43 -14.71
CA LEU A 95 6.64 25.85 -15.14
C LEU A 95 5.41 26.50 -14.49
N GLN A 96 5.60 27.50 -13.62
CA GLN A 96 4.54 28.22 -12.90
C GLN A 96 3.61 27.31 -12.09
N ASN A 97 4.13 26.23 -11.53
CA ASN A 97 3.35 25.23 -10.79
C ASN A 97 2.79 25.76 -9.45
N GLY A 98 3.21 26.92 -8.97
CA GLY A 98 2.70 27.61 -7.80
C GLY A 98 2.55 26.71 -6.56
N LYS A 99 1.30 26.55 -6.07
CA LYS A 99 0.99 25.69 -4.92
C LYS A 99 1.07 24.18 -5.23
N ASN A 100 1.13 23.80 -6.50
CA ASN A 100 1.14 22.42 -6.95
C ASN A 100 2.55 21.97 -7.37
N ARG A 101 3.54 22.18 -6.51
CA ARG A 101 4.91 21.71 -6.76
C ARG A 101 4.93 20.23 -7.07
N VAL A 102 5.62 19.87 -8.16
CA VAL A 102 5.85 18.48 -8.60
C VAL A 102 7.30 18.16 -8.34
N PRO A 103 7.65 17.03 -7.74
CA PRO A 103 9.03 16.60 -7.65
C PRO A 103 9.50 16.05 -9.00
N TYR A 104 10.78 16.32 -9.29
CA TYR A 104 11.42 15.93 -10.54
C TYR A 104 12.70 15.13 -10.28
N SER A 105 13.02 14.19 -11.15
CA SER A 105 14.36 13.64 -11.31
C SER A 105 15.08 14.40 -12.44
N PHE A 106 16.36 14.60 -12.26
CA PHE A 106 17.22 15.34 -13.21
C PHE A 106 18.29 14.43 -13.78
N PHE A 107 18.57 14.59 -15.06
CA PHE A 107 19.53 13.79 -15.80
C PHE A 107 20.44 14.67 -16.63
N VAL A 108 21.72 14.29 -16.71
CA VAL A 108 22.68 14.82 -17.66
C VAL A 108 23.05 13.70 -18.62
N GLY A 109 22.54 13.75 -19.85
CA GLY A 109 22.58 12.61 -20.77
C GLY A 109 21.80 11.42 -20.24
N GLU A 110 22.50 10.32 -19.93
CA GLU A 110 21.89 9.11 -19.34
C GLU A 110 22.11 8.98 -17.82
N THR A 111 22.84 9.93 -17.20
CA THR A 111 23.22 9.85 -15.79
C THR A 111 22.26 10.67 -14.92
N GLU A 112 21.67 10.05 -13.88
CA GLU A 112 20.80 10.74 -12.91
C GLU A 112 21.61 11.55 -11.90
N ILE A 113 21.22 12.80 -11.66
CA ILE A 113 21.79 13.66 -10.62
C ILE A 113 21.16 13.26 -9.28
N THR A 114 21.94 12.60 -8.41
CA THR A 114 21.45 12.09 -7.13
C THR A 114 21.80 12.96 -5.92
N LYS A 115 22.91 13.70 -5.96
CA LYS A 115 23.40 14.52 -4.85
C LYS A 115 23.54 15.98 -5.24
N SER A 116 24.60 16.32 -5.97
CA SER A 116 24.89 17.66 -6.46
C SER A 116 25.19 17.64 -7.96
N LEU A 117 25.04 18.79 -8.60
CA LEU A 117 25.39 18.93 -10.01
C LEU A 117 26.91 18.77 -10.21
N GLN A 118 27.70 19.23 -9.24
CA GLN A 118 29.17 19.11 -9.24
C GLN A 118 29.64 17.67 -9.34
N ASP A 119 29.12 16.78 -8.47
CA ASP A 119 29.49 15.35 -8.47
C ASP A 119 29.24 14.71 -9.84
N THR A 120 28.13 15.08 -10.49
CA THR A 120 27.77 14.52 -11.80
C THR A 120 28.64 15.07 -12.93
N VAL A 121 29.02 16.37 -12.89
CA VAL A 121 29.87 17.02 -13.87
C VAL A 121 31.30 16.45 -13.75
N ASP A 122 31.80 16.23 -12.53
CA ASP A 122 33.12 15.66 -12.26
C ASP A 122 33.18 14.19 -12.70
N ASP A 123 32.17 13.40 -12.42
CA ASP A 123 32.07 11.99 -12.82
C ASP A 123 32.06 11.82 -14.35
N LEU A 124 31.35 12.69 -15.04
CA LEU A 124 31.22 12.67 -16.50
C LEU A 124 32.35 13.44 -17.21
N LYS A 125 33.26 14.13 -16.46
CA LYS A 125 34.35 14.97 -16.97
C LYS A 125 33.90 15.96 -18.03
N LEU A 126 32.75 16.60 -17.81
CA LEU A 126 32.16 17.56 -18.73
C LEU A 126 32.88 18.90 -18.63
N SER A 127 33.02 19.58 -19.78
CA SER A 127 33.57 20.93 -19.81
C SER A 127 32.52 21.92 -19.27
N THR A 128 32.93 22.80 -18.37
CA THR A 128 32.09 23.88 -17.82
C THR A 128 31.94 25.07 -18.78
N GLU A 129 32.63 25.08 -19.93
CA GLU A 129 32.56 26.17 -20.92
C GLU A 129 31.39 26.05 -21.88
N THR A 130 30.75 24.89 -21.95
CA THR A 130 29.56 24.65 -22.81
C THR A 130 28.29 24.61 -22.02
N ALA A 131 27.18 25.15 -22.58
CA ALA A 131 25.89 25.08 -21.94
C ALA A 131 25.45 23.61 -21.73
N LEU A 132 25.16 23.26 -20.47
CA LEU A 132 24.75 21.92 -20.08
C LEU A 132 23.25 21.71 -20.26
N THR A 133 22.84 20.68 -20.96
CA THR A 133 21.43 20.30 -21.05
C THR A 133 21.07 19.36 -19.92
N ILE A 134 20.16 19.81 -19.03
CA ILE A 134 19.62 19.03 -17.93
C ILE A 134 18.21 18.56 -18.29
N THR A 135 18.05 17.27 -18.51
CA THR A 135 16.73 16.67 -18.76
C THR A 135 16.02 16.41 -17.44
N PHE A 136 14.77 16.82 -17.33
CA PHE A 136 13.95 16.56 -16.13
C PHE A 136 12.75 15.69 -16.44
N GLN A 137 12.43 14.79 -15.50
CA GLN A 137 11.27 13.90 -15.56
C GLN A 137 10.40 14.10 -14.32
N PRO A 138 9.08 14.28 -14.48
CA PRO A 138 8.20 14.38 -13.31
C PRO A 138 8.10 13.03 -12.59
N LEU A 139 8.37 13.03 -11.30
CA LEU A 139 8.14 11.87 -10.45
C LEU A 139 6.64 11.70 -10.22
N ALA A 140 6.14 10.46 -10.35
CA ALA A 140 4.75 10.14 -10.07
C ALA A 140 4.45 10.36 -8.58
N THR A 141 3.82 11.48 -8.24
CA THR A 141 3.33 11.76 -6.90
C THR A 141 1.85 11.46 -6.79
N PHE A 142 1.51 10.48 -5.96
CA PHE A 142 0.12 10.26 -5.57
C PHE A 142 -0.27 11.30 -4.51
N ARG A 143 -0.93 12.37 -4.93
CA ARG A 143 -1.54 13.30 -3.99
C ARG A 143 -2.87 12.74 -3.54
N VAL A 144 -2.90 12.16 -2.36
CA VAL A 144 -4.15 11.79 -1.71
C VAL A 144 -4.83 13.09 -1.26
N ARG A 145 -5.94 13.44 -1.92
CA ARG A 145 -6.77 14.53 -1.41
C ARG A 145 -7.44 14.06 -0.13
N PRO A 146 -7.34 14.79 0.98
CA PRO A 146 -8.01 14.41 2.21
C PRO A 146 -9.52 14.33 1.96
N VAL A 147 -10.13 13.24 2.41
CA VAL A 147 -11.59 13.10 2.38
C VAL A 147 -12.14 14.04 3.45
N THR A 148 -12.79 15.11 3.02
CA THR A 148 -13.34 16.15 3.91
C THR A 148 -14.83 15.97 4.18
N ARG A 149 -15.48 15.02 3.48
CA ARG A 149 -16.93 14.80 3.56
C ARG A 149 -17.25 13.32 3.60
N CYS A 150 -18.08 12.92 4.58
CA CYS A 150 -18.77 11.64 4.57
C CYS A 150 -19.94 11.75 3.58
N SER A 151 -19.96 10.90 2.54
CA SER A 151 -21.06 10.87 1.56
C SER A 151 -22.24 10.07 2.07
N ASP A 152 -21.99 8.98 2.80
CA ASP A 152 -23.05 8.14 3.36
C ASP A 152 -22.54 7.29 4.53
N THR A 153 -23.48 6.81 5.35
CA THR A 153 -23.23 5.92 6.49
C THR A 153 -24.13 4.69 6.38
N LEU A 154 -23.52 3.54 6.13
CA LEU A 154 -24.24 2.27 5.97
C LEU A 154 -24.50 1.63 7.33
N GLN A 155 -25.72 1.74 7.82
CA GLN A 155 -26.13 1.16 9.11
C GLN A 155 -26.68 -0.25 8.90
N GLY A 156 -26.36 -1.18 9.84
CA GLY A 156 -26.94 -2.50 9.75
C GLY A 156 -26.36 -3.54 10.71
N HIS A 157 -25.05 -3.61 10.91
CA HIS A 157 -24.46 -4.56 11.86
C HIS A 157 -24.86 -4.22 13.29
N ALA A 158 -25.09 -5.26 14.11
CA ALA A 158 -25.41 -5.09 15.53
C ALA A 158 -24.16 -4.90 16.41
N GLU A 159 -23.00 -5.27 15.91
CA GLU A 159 -21.71 -5.15 16.58
C GLU A 159 -20.66 -4.54 15.63
N ALA A 160 -19.43 -4.37 16.14
CA ALA A 160 -18.33 -3.77 15.39
C ALA A 160 -18.07 -4.49 14.07
N ILE A 161 -17.82 -3.73 13.01
CA ILE A 161 -17.38 -4.26 11.72
C ILE A 161 -15.88 -4.50 11.79
N LEU A 162 -15.46 -5.74 11.51
CA LEU A 162 -14.08 -6.17 11.63
C LEU A 162 -13.35 -6.19 10.29
N HIS A 163 -14.08 -6.42 9.19
CA HIS A 163 -13.50 -6.41 7.85
C HIS A 163 -14.52 -5.96 6.81
N VAL A 164 -14.02 -5.22 5.81
CA VAL A 164 -14.81 -4.80 4.63
C VAL A 164 -14.00 -5.06 3.36
N SER A 165 -14.71 -5.39 2.28
CA SER A 165 -14.08 -5.58 0.97
C SER A 165 -15.04 -5.24 -0.17
N PHE A 166 -14.53 -4.50 -1.18
CA PHE A 166 -15.28 -4.25 -2.40
C PHE A 166 -15.21 -5.44 -3.35
N SER A 167 -16.30 -5.67 -4.09
CA SER A 167 -16.28 -6.61 -5.21
C SER A 167 -15.29 -6.15 -6.29
N PRO A 168 -14.76 -7.08 -7.12
CA PRO A 168 -13.81 -6.74 -8.17
C PRO A 168 -14.29 -5.67 -9.15
N ASP A 169 -15.60 -5.64 -9.43
CA ASP A 169 -16.28 -4.66 -10.30
C ASP A 169 -16.62 -3.33 -9.57
N GLY A 170 -16.36 -3.23 -8.27
CA GLY A 170 -16.62 -2.04 -7.46
C GLY A 170 -18.11 -1.77 -7.14
N LYS A 171 -19.05 -2.58 -7.64
CA LYS A 171 -20.49 -2.33 -7.52
C LYS A 171 -21.09 -2.81 -6.20
N ARG A 172 -20.40 -3.68 -5.49
CA ARG A 172 -20.85 -4.26 -4.23
C ARG A 172 -19.78 -4.12 -3.16
N LEU A 173 -20.23 -3.94 -1.95
CA LEU A 173 -19.40 -3.98 -0.76
C LEU A 173 -19.84 -5.17 0.09
N ALA A 174 -18.91 -5.86 0.71
CA ALA A 174 -19.22 -6.86 1.72
C ALA A 174 -18.53 -6.48 3.04
N SER A 175 -19.25 -6.70 4.14
CA SER A 175 -18.76 -6.46 5.50
C SER A 175 -18.94 -7.69 6.36
N GLY A 176 -17.93 -7.98 7.20
CA GLY A 176 -17.97 -9.02 8.23
C GLY A 176 -17.94 -8.37 9.61
N GLY A 177 -18.86 -8.76 10.47
CA GLY A 177 -19.06 -8.15 11.78
C GLY A 177 -18.81 -9.09 12.96
N GLY A 178 -18.70 -8.50 14.15
CA GLY A 178 -18.71 -9.19 15.43
C GLY A 178 -20.03 -9.91 15.71
N ASP A 179 -21.13 -9.43 15.10
CA ASP A 179 -22.45 -10.05 15.17
C ASP A 179 -22.56 -11.40 14.43
N ALA A 180 -21.42 -11.97 14.01
CA ALA A 180 -21.31 -13.23 13.27
C ALA A 180 -22.09 -13.23 11.94
N THR A 181 -22.37 -12.06 11.37
CA THR A 181 -23.04 -11.92 10.07
C THR A 181 -22.09 -11.36 9.02
N VAL A 182 -22.37 -11.73 7.77
CA VAL A 182 -21.80 -11.11 6.57
C VAL A 182 -22.89 -10.30 5.90
N ARG A 183 -22.65 -9.06 5.54
CA ARG A 183 -23.62 -8.23 4.84
C ARG A 183 -23.09 -7.79 3.49
N PHE A 184 -23.99 -7.79 2.51
CA PHE A 184 -23.73 -7.34 1.15
C PHE A 184 -24.52 -6.07 0.88
N TRP A 185 -23.82 -5.06 0.36
CA TRP A 185 -24.33 -3.72 0.12
C TRP A 185 -24.16 -3.37 -1.37
N ASP A 186 -25.08 -2.60 -1.89
CA ASP A 186 -24.94 -1.97 -3.19
C ASP A 186 -24.24 -0.62 -3.03
N THR A 187 -23.14 -0.41 -3.74
CA THR A 187 -22.36 0.83 -3.64
C THR A 187 -23.00 2.02 -4.35
N ASN A 188 -23.90 1.77 -5.31
CA ASN A 188 -24.57 2.86 -6.04
C ASN A 188 -25.77 3.41 -5.25
N THR A 189 -26.51 2.52 -4.60
CA THR A 189 -27.72 2.90 -3.85
C THR A 189 -27.45 3.05 -2.36
N CYS A 190 -26.28 2.62 -1.88
CA CYS A 190 -25.89 2.57 -0.47
C CYS A 190 -26.85 1.74 0.41
N LEU A 191 -27.64 0.84 -0.20
CA LEU A 191 -28.62 0.01 0.50
C LEU A 191 -28.12 -1.40 0.78
N PRO A 192 -28.53 -2.02 1.91
CA PRO A 192 -28.26 -3.42 2.19
C PRO A 192 -29.03 -4.31 1.22
N LYS A 193 -28.34 -5.26 0.56
CA LYS A 193 -28.96 -6.24 -0.33
C LYS A 193 -29.28 -7.55 0.40
N HIS A 194 -28.28 -8.14 1.00
CA HIS A 194 -28.40 -9.46 1.62
C HIS A 194 -27.64 -9.55 2.94
N THR A 195 -28.10 -10.41 3.83
CA THR A 195 -27.41 -10.75 5.07
C THR A 195 -27.17 -12.24 5.12
N GLY A 196 -25.91 -12.65 5.05
CA GLY A 196 -25.47 -14.03 5.23
C GLY A 196 -25.40 -14.37 6.73
N ARG A 197 -26.23 -15.32 7.16
CA ARG A 197 -26.24 -15.81 8.54
C ARG A 197 -25.73 -17.24 8.57
N GLY A 198 -24.90 -17.58 9.56
CA GLY A 198 -24.41 -18.95 9.69
C GLY A 198 -23.17 -19.09 10.56
N HIS A 199 -22.27 -18.10 10.54
CA HIS A 199 -21.13 -18.10 11.46
C HIS A 199 -21.62 -18.07 12.91
N LYS A 200 -20.85 -18.72 13.77
CA LYS A 200 -21.13 -18.78 15.22
C LYS A 200 -20.29 -17.79 16.01
N HIS A 201 -19.29 -17.26 15.39
CA HIS A 201 -18.31 -16.35 15.97
C HIS A 201 -18.03 -15.16 15.03
N HIS A 202 -17.32 -14.17 15.54
CA HIS A 202 -16.95 -12.94 14.82
C HIS A 202 -16.31 -13.26 13.48
N VAL A 203 -16.76 -12.61 12.40
CA VAL A 203 -16.18 -12.72 11.07
C VAL A 203 -14.99 -11.79 10.98
N LEU A 204 -13.78 -12.36 10.95
CA LEU A 204 -12.52 -11.59 11.04
C LEU A 204 -11.99 -11.16 9.67
N CYS A 205 -12.24 -11.94 8.64
CA CYS A 205 -11.73 -11.67 7.29
C CYS A 205 -12.72 -12.11 6.21
N THR A 206 -12.63 -11.44 5.09
CA THR A 206 -13.51 -11.68 3.93
C THR A 206 -12.73 -11.51 2.64
N ALA A 207 -13.09 -12.24 1.58
CA ALA A 207 -12.49 -12.09 0.27
C ALA A 207 -13.46 -12.42 -0.86
N TRP A 208 -13.46 -11.58 -1.90
CA TRP A 208 -14.20 -11.81 -3.15
C TRP A 208 -13.36 -12.65 -4.10
N SER A 209 -14.01 -13.53 -4.83
CA SER A 209 -13.38 -14.16 -6.00
C SER A 209 -13.12 -13.11 -7.10
N PRO A 210 -12.08 -13.27 -7.92
CA PRO A 210 -11.73 -12.30 -8.97
C PRO A 210 -12.80 -12.12 -10.06
N ASP A 211 -13.71 -13.10 -10.22
CA ASP A 211 -14.89 -13.01 -11.09
C ASP A 211 -16.08 -12.28 -10.43
N GLY A 212 -16.03 -12.06 -9.11
CA GLY A 212 -17.11 -11.45 -8.34
C GLY A 212 -18.33 -12.34 -8.12
N GLU A 213 -18.29 -13.62 -8.53
CA GLU A 213 -19.44 -14.55 -8.41
C GLU A 213 -19.47 -15.27 -7.06
N ARG A 214 -18.33 -15.34 -6.36
CA ARG A 214 -18.23 -16.04 -5.07
C ARG A 214 -17.60 -15.15 -4.02
N PHE A 215 -17.93 -15.46 -2.80
CA PHE A 215 -17.41 -14.74 -1.64
C PHE A 215 -17.08 -15.71 -0.52
N VAL A 216 -15.99 -15.48 0.19
CA VAL A 216 -15.57 -16.28 1.34
C VAL A 216 -15.41 -15.41 2.56
N SER A 217 -15.76 -15.98 3.72
CA SER A 217 -15.57 -15.37 5.02
C SER A 217 -14.94 -16.36 6.00
N GLY A 218 -14.07 -15.87 6.86
CA GLY A 218 -13.42 -16.64 7.90
C GLY A 218 -13.73 -16.11 9.28
N ASP A 219 -13.96 -16.98 10.23
CA ASP A 219 -14.35 -16.59 11.58
C ASP A 219 -13.26 -16.87 12.64
N ARG A 220 -13.57 -16.44 13.85
CA ARG A 220 -12.73 -16.62 15.03
C ARG A 220 -12.61 -18.10 15.50
N ALA A 221 -13.52 -18.98 15.07
CA ALA A 221 -13.46 -20.41 15.42
C ALA A 221 -12.62 -21.22 14.42
N GLY A 222 -12.11 -20.63 13.33
CA GLY A 222 -11.39 -21.34 12.27
C GLY A 222 -12.30 -21.95 11.22
N GLU A 223 -13.58 -21.54 11.18
CA GLU A 223 -14.55 -21.98 10.18
C GLU A 223 -14.57 -21.00 9.00
N ILE A 224 -14.58 -21.54 7.79
CA ILE A 224 -14.69 -20.74 6.56
C ILE A 224 -16.02 -21.06 5.90
N ARG A 225 -16.70 -20.04 5.40
CA ARG A 225 -17.96 -20.19 4.66
C ARG A 225 -17.87 -19.53 3.30
N LEU A 226 -18.46 -20.22 2.32
CA LEU A 226 -18.66 -19.70 0.97
C LEU A 226 -20.08 -19.16 0.86
N TRP A 227 -20.21 -18.06 0.11
CA TRP A 227 -21.46 -17.37 -0.10
C TRP A 227 -21.65 -17.06 -1.58
N ASP A 228 -22.89 -17.11 -2.01
CA ASP A 228 -23.34 -16.50 -3.26
C ASP A 228 -23.73 -15.05 -2.99
N PRO A 229 -22.97 -14.06 -3.46
CA PRO A 229 -23.27 -12.66 -3.19
C PRO A 229 -24.54 -12.14 -3.87
N ALA A 230 -25.06 -12.86 -4.87
CA ALA A 230 -26.29 -12.47 -5.57
C ALA A 230 -27.54 -12.79 -4.73
N THR A 231 -27.47 -13.87 -3.95
CA THR A 231 -28.60 -14.34 -3.13
C THR A 231 -28.37 -14.19 -1.63
N GLY A 232 -27.13 -13.96 -1.20
CA GLY A 232 -26.73 -13.92 0.20
C GLY A 232 -26.76 -15.28 0.89
N LYS A 233 -26.96 -16.36 0.15
CA LYS A 233 -27.05 -17.71 0.70
C LYS A 233 -25.67 -18.37 0.78
N GLN A 234 -25.51 -19.24 1.78
CA GLN A 234 -24.33 -20.06 1.90
C GLN A 234 -24.30 -21.11 0.78
N VAL A 235 -23.12 -21.31 0.19
CA VAL A 235 -22.86 -22.34 -0.81
C VAL A 235 -22.12 -23.50 -0.16
N GLY A 236 -22.71 -24.69 -0.19
CA GLY A 236 -22.11 -25.89 0.39
C GLY A 236 -22.06 -25.91 1.91
N GLN A 237 -21.22 -26.80 2.44
CA GLN A 237 -21.01 -26.93 3.88
C GLN A 237 -19.88 -26.03 4.37
N PRO A 238 -19.88 -25.63 5.64
CA PRO A 238 -18.77 -24.90 6.24
C PRO A 238 -17.47 -25.67 6.13
N LEU A 239 -16.42 -25.00 5.72
CA LEU A 239 -15.09 -25.61 5.58
C LEU A 239 -14.40 -25.59 6.95
N LYS A 240 -14.10 -26.77 7.46
CA LYS A 240 -13.43 -26.96 8.74
C LYS A 240 -12.05 -27.56 8.53
N GLY A 241 -11.06 -27.05 9.23
CA GLY A 241 -9.69 -27.56 9.11
C GLY A 241 -8.70 -26.77 9.94
N HIS A 242 -8.90 -25.48 10.11
CA HIS A 242 -8.13 -24.67 11.03
C HIS A 242 -8.60 -24.88 12.48
N LYS A 243 -7.66 -24.76 13.41
CA LYS A 243 -7.92 -24.92 14.85
C LYS A 243 -8.12 -23.62 15.59
N GLN A 244 -7.76 -22.50 14.96
CA GLN A 244 -7.81 -21.17 15.54
C GLN A 244 -8.30 -20.14 14.49
N TRP A 245 -8.29 -18.89 14.86
CA TRP A 245 -8.78 -17.75 14.10
C TRP A 245 -8.27 -17.72 12.66
N ILE A 246 -9.13 -17.39 11.72
CA ILE A 246 -8.74 -17.09 10.34
C ILE A 246 -8.42 -15.60 10.27
N ASN A 247 -7.15 -15.27 9.99
CA ASN A 247 -6.69 -13.89 9.95
C ASN A 247 -6.76 -13.29 8.54
N SER A 248 -6.54 -14.10 7.51
CA SER A 248 -6.49 -13.61 6.13
C SER A 248 -6.98 -14.66 5.14
N LEU A 249 -7.62 -14.18 4.07
CA LEU A 249 -8.12 -14.96 2.95
C LEU A 249 -7.65 -14.33 1.64
N CYS A 250 -7.25 -15.12 0.67
CA CYS A 250 -6.95 -14.65 -0.67
C CYS A 250 -7.34 -15.67 -1.73
N TRP A 251 -7.81 -15.20 -2.87
CA TRP A 251 -8.12 -16.02 -4.04
C TRP A 251 -6.94 -16.10 -5.00
N GLU A 252 -6.89 -17.18 -5.76
CA GLU A 252 -6.00 -17.28 -6.90
C GLU A 252 -6.40 -16.27 -7.96
N PRO A 253 -5.44 -15.54 -8.55
CA PRO A 253 -5.72 -14.56 -9.60
C PRO A 253 -6.33 -15.17 -10.86
N MET A 254 -7.34 -14.51 -11.44
CA MET A 254 -8.09 -15.02 -12.60
C MET A 254 -7.24 -15.22 -13.87
N HIS A 255 -6.19 -14.42 -14.07
CA HIS A 255 -5.31 -14.60 -15.23
C HIS A 255 -4.58 -15.96 -15.24
N ARG A 256 -4.52 -16.62 -14.07
CA ARG A 256 -3.96 -17.96 -13.94
C ARG A 256 -5.00 -19.05 -14.10
N ASP A 257 -6.14 -18.91 -13.43
CA ASP A 257 -7.24 -19.87 -13.46
C ASP A 257 -8.57 -19.15 -13.71
N ALA A 258 -9.13 -19.36 -14.89
CA ALA A 258 -10.44 -18.80 -15.29
C ALA A 258 -11.59 -19.35 -14.43
N SER A 259 -11.43 -20.51 -13.81
CA SER A 259 -12.48 -21.16 -13.02
C SER A 259 -12.70 -20.47 -11.68
N CYS A 260 -11.73 -19.68 -11.18
CA CYS A 260 -11.72 -19.04 -9.87
C CYS A 260 -12.12 -20.03 -8.77
N GLU A 261 -11.55 -21.25 -8.79
CA GLU A 261 -11.93 -22.29 -7.83
C GLU A 261 -11.01 -22.38 -6.62
N ARG A 262 -9.80 -21.84 -6.70
CA ARG A 262 -8.83 -21.98 -5.61
C ARG A 262 -8.71 -20.72 -4.77
N PHE A 263 -8.66 -20.90 -3.46
CA PHE A 263 -8.35 -19.83 -2.51
C PHE A 263 -7.51 -20.36 -1.35
N ALA A 264 -6.83 -19.48 -0.67
CA ALA A 264 -6.02 -19.81 0.50
C ALA A 264 -6.54 -19.09 1.76
N SER A 265 -6.35 -19.72 2.90
CA SER A 265 -6.66 -19.19 4.21
C SER A 265 -5.44 -19.27 5.13
N ALA A 266 -5.19 -18.20 5.88
CA ALA A 266 -4.17 -18.14 6.91
C ALA A 266 -4.80 -18.09 8.29
N SER A 267 -4.20 -18.78 9.21
CA SER A 267 -4.73 -18.89 10.57
C SER A 267 -3.69 -18.56 11.64
N LYS A 268 -4.22 -18.21 12.79
CA LYS A 268 -3.47 -18.08 14.04
C LYS A 268 -2.82 -19.42 14.49
N ASP A 269 -3.25 -20.56 13.94
CA ASP A 269 -2.63 -21.87 14.21
C ASP A 269 -1.26 -22.08 13.53
N GLY A 270 -0.72 -21.05 12.86
CA GLY A 270 0.56 -21.09 12.15
C GLY A 270 0.51 -21.82 10.81
N THR A 271 -0.65 -22.27 10.37
CA THR A 271 -0.82 -22.99 9.11
C THR A 271 -1.58 -22.15 8.06
N ILE A 272 -1.30 -22.47 6.80
CA ILE A 272 -2.05 -21.95 5.67
C ILE A 272 -2.69 -23.14 4.97
N LYS A 273 -3.93 -23.01 4.56
CA LYS A 273 -4.64 -24.06 3.83
C LYS A 273 -5.13 -23.55 2.49
N VAL A 274 -4.98 -24.40 1.47
CA VAL A 274 -5.48 -24.13 0.12
C VAL A 274 -6.72 -24.99 -0.09
N TRP A 275 -7.77 -24.38 -0.61
CA TRP A 275 -9.09 -24.96 -0.76
C TRP A 275 -9.58 -24.89 -2.20
N ASN A 276 -10.35 -25.88 -2.61
CA ASN A 276 -11.17 -25.79 -3.80
C ASN A 276 -12.59 -25.34 -3.41
N ALA A 277 -12.99 -24.18 -3.90
CA ALA A 277 -14.29 -23.57 -3.58
C ALA A 277 -15.49 -24.34 -4.13
N ARG A 278 -15.32 -25.08 -5.24
CA ARG A 278 -16.38 -25.87 -5.86
C ARG A 278 -16.68 -27.15 -5.09
N THR A 279 -15.63 -27.86 -4.69
CA THR A 279 -15.77 -29.15 -4.01
C THR A 279 -15.77 -29.04 -2.49
N GLY A 280 -15.38 -27.90 -1.94
CA GLY A 280 -15.19 -27.69 -0.50
C GLY A 280 -14.03 -28.49 0.10
N ARG A 281 -13.16 -29.08 -0.73
CA ARG A 281 -12.04 -29.91 -0.25
C ARG A 281 -10.78 -29.08 -0.03
N GLN A 282 -10.03 -29.44 0.98
CA GLN A 282 -8.67 -28.96 1.20
C GLN A 282 -7.74 -29.62 0.19
N LEU A 283 -6.99 -28.82 -0.58
CA LEU A 283 -6.01 -29.27 -1.57
C LEU A 283 -4.62 -29.43 -0.97
N ALA A 284 -4.20 -28.47 -0.14
CA ALA A 284 -2.90 -28.48 0.51
C ALA A 284 -2.96 -27.85 1.91
N SER A 285 -2.00 -28.23 2.75
CA SER A 285 -1.76 -27.61 4.05
C SER A 285 -0.29 -27.23 4.14
N LEU A 286 -0.02 -25.93 4.26
CA LEU A 286 1.32 -25.39 4.31
C LEU A 286 1.67 -25.14 5.77
N SER A 287 2.63 -25.88 6.26
CA SER A 287 3.17 -25.76 7.62
C SER A 287 4.64 -25.34 7.54
N GLY A 288 5.06 -24.47 8.44
CA GLY A 288 6.45 -24.01 8.46
C GLY A 288 6.63 -22.69 9.20
N HIS A 289 5.55 -21.91 9.39
CA HIS A 289 5.56 -20.82 10.34
C HIS A 289 5.48 -21.34 11.77
N THR A 290 6.20 -20.69 12.67
CA THR A 290 6.25 -21.08 14.10
C THR A 290 5.26 -20.32 14.96
N ASP A 291 4.62 -19.28 14.39
CA ASP A 291 3.62 -18.45 15.06
C ASP A 291 2.50 -18.07 14.08
N SER A 292 1.52 -17.34 14.58
CA SER A 292 0.35 -16.87 13.83
C SER A 292 0.69 -16.31 12.46
N VAL A 293 0.01 -16.76 11.40
CA VAL A 293 0.08 -16.15 10.08
C VAL A 293 -0.95 -15.03 10.01
N GLU A 294 -0.48 -13.79 9.83
CA GLU A 294 -1.35 -12.61 9.88
C GLU A 294 -1.89 -12.21 8.51
N CYS A 295 -1.08 -12.34 7.47
CA CYS A 295 -1.46 -11.92 6.13
C CYS A 295 -0.95 -12.90 5.07
N ILE A 296 -1.78 -13.16 4.07
CA ILE A 296 -1.41 -13.90 2.87
C ILE A 296 -1.79 -13.12 1.62
N LYS A 297 -0.97 -13.24 0.59
CA LYS A 297 -1.22 -12.66 -0.73
C LYS A 297 -0.84 -13.65 -1.81
N TRP A 298 -1.72 -13.81 -2.78
CA TRP A 298 -1.44 -14.64 -3.96
C TRP A 298 -0.87 -13.76 -5.06
N GLY A 299 0.36 -14.04 -5.47
CA GLY A 299 1.04 -13.31 -6.53
C GLY A 299 0.66 -13.79 -7.93
N GLY A 300 0.98 -12.97 -8.91
CA GLY A 300 0.62 -13.24 -10.30
C GLY A 300 1.39 -14.38 -10.97
N GLU A 301 2.51 -14.82 -10.40
CA GLU A 301 3.38 -15.88 -10.97
C GLU A 301 3.17 -17.27 -10.30
N GLY A 302 2.01 -17.51 -9.69
CA GLY A 302 1.72 -18.80 -9.04
C GLY A 302 2.47 -19.00 -7.73
N LEU A 303 2.86 -17.92 -7.08
CA LEU A 303 3.48 -17.92 -5.76
C LEU A 303 2.52 -17.36 -4.72
N LEU A 304 2.48 -17.98 -3.55
CA LEU A 304 1.77 -17.47 -2.39
C LEU A 304 2.78 -16.91 -1.39
N TYR A 305 2.51 -15.72 -0.90
CA TYR A 305 3.32 -15.03 0.11
C TYR A 305 2.59 -15.02 1.43
N SER A 306 3.27 -15.36 2.52
CA SER A 306 2.71 -15.37 3.86
C SER A 306 3.59 -14.60 4.83
N ALA A 307 2.97 -13.74 5.64
CA ALA A 307 3.63 -12.98 6.70
C ALA A 307 3.14 -13.45 8.07
N SER A 308 4.06 -13.60 8.99
CA SER A 308 3.77 -14.15 10.30
C SER A 308 4.34 -13.31 11.45
N ARG A 309 3.81 -13.58 12.64
CA ARG A 309 4.35 -13.08 13.91
C ARG A 309 5.75 -13.63 14.21
N ASP A 310 6.15 -14.74 13.58
CA ASP A 310 7.51 -15.28 13.69
C ASP A 310 8.57 -14.39 13.00
N ARG A 311 8.20 -13.20 12.54
CA ARG A 311 9.07 -12.19 11.91
C ARG A 311 9.61 -12.62 10.54
N THR A 312 9.05 -13.67 9.95
CA THR A 312 9.44 -14.15 8.63
C THR A 312 8.33 -13.99 7.59
N ILE A 313 8.73 -13.85 6.33
CA ILE A 313 7.83 -14.00 5.19
C ILE A 313 8.26 -15.26 4.45
N LYS A 314 7.30 -16.13 4.16
CA LYS A 314 7.54 -17.35 3.41
C LYS A 314 6.87 -17.29 2.06
N VAL A 315 7.55 -17.84 1.06
CA VAL A 315 7.10 -17.91 -0.33
C VAL A 315 6.86 -19.37 -0.68
N TRP A 316 5.67 -19.68 -1.17
CA TRP A 316 5.22 -21.04 -1.46
C TRP A 316 4.87 -21.20 -2.93
N ALA A 317 5.26 -22.31 -3.53
CA ALA A 317 4.83 -22.65 -4.88
C ALA A 317 3.39 -23.19 -4.88
N MET A 318 2.58 -22.68 -5.82
CA MET A 318 1.16 -23.03 -5.94
C MET A 318 0.84 -23.78 -7.24
N GLU A 319 1.84 -24.36 -7.91
CA GLU A 319 1.68 -24.98 -9.21
C GLU A 319 2.20 -26.42 -9.26
N GLY A 320 1.52 -27.22 -10.10
CA GLY A 320 1.94 -28.56 -10.48
C GLY A 320 2.24 -29.49 -9.32
N ALA A 321 3.31 -30.24 -9.46
CA ALA A 321 3.80 -31.20 -8.46
C ALA A 321 4.39 -30.51 -7.20
N ASP A 322 4.76 -29.23 -7.31
CA ASP A 322 5.35 -28.45 -6.23
C ASP A 322 4.30 -27.70 -5.38
N LEU A 323 3.02 -27.99 -5.56
CA LEU A 323 1.94 -27.38 -4.79
C LEU A 323 2.18 -27.47 -3.29
N GLY A 324 2.37 -26.32 -2.66
CA GLY A 324 2.59 -26.22 -1.22
C GLY A 324 4.06 -26.35 -0.78
N LYS A 325 5.01 -26.42 -1.71
CA LYS A 325 6.43 -26.45 -1.38
C LYS A 325 6.94 -25.07 -0.98
N LEU A 326 7.72 -25.00 0.08
CA LEU A 326 8.40 -23.78 0.49
C LEU A 326 9.54 -23.47 -0.48
N VAL A 327 9.44 -22.33 -1.18
CA VAL A 327 10.46 -21.86 -2.14
C VAL A 327 11.53 -21.05 -1.43
N ARG A 328 11.11 -20.11 -0.56
CA ARG A 328 12.02 -19.18 0.11
C ARG A 328 11.46 -18.69 1.44
N THR A 329 12.36 -18.47 2.38
CA THR A 329 12.07 -17.74 3.63
C THR A 329 12.85 -16.43 3.60
N LEU A 330 12.15 -15.34 3.85
CA LEU A 330 12.72 -13.99 3.92
C LEU A 330 12.78 -13.58 5.39
N VAL A 331 13.96 -13.27 5.84
CA VAL A 331 14.30 -12.89 7.22
C VAL A 331 14.86 -11.46 7.18
N GLY A 332 14.52 -10.65 8.16
CA GLY A 332 15.01 -9.27 8.24
C GLY A 332 14.19 -8.36 9.15
N HIS A 333 12.93 -8.74 9.41
CA HIS A 333 12.11 -7.98 10.34
C HIS A 333 12.48 -8.26 11.80
N GLY A 334 12.66 -7.18 12.59
CA GLY A 334 12.92 -7.29 14.03
C GLY A 334 11.68 -7.62 14.87
N HIS A 335 10.48 -7.38 14.33
CA HIS A 335 9.19 -7.58 15.01
C HIS A 335 8.20 -8.34 14.11
N ARG A 336 7.04 -8.71 14.66
CA ARG A 336 5.94 -9.37 13.95
C ARG A 336 5.56 -8.60 12.68
N ILE A 337 5.16 -9.33 11.64
CA ILE A 337 4.71 -8.74 10.39
C ILE A 337 3.18 -8.81 10.36
N ASN A 338 2.52 -7.65 10.22
CA ASN A 338 1.07 -7.56 10.29
C ASN A 338 0.41 -7.66 8.92
N THR A 339 1.08 -7.16 7.86
CA THR A 339 0.49 -7.11 6.51
C THR A 339 1.54 -7.21 5.42
N LEU A 340 1.09 -7.58 4.22
CA LEU A 340 1.86 -7.62 2.99
C LEU A 340 1.15 -6.79 1.92
N ALA A 341 1.92 -6.12 1.08
CA ALA A 341 1.43 -5.50 -0.13
C ALA A 341 2.29 -5.93 -1.32
N LEU A 342 1.66 -6.30 -2.42
CA LEU A 342 2.32 -6.60 -3.69
C LEU A 342 2.02 -5.46 -4.67
N ASN A 343 2.99 -5.11 -5.51
CA ASN A 343 2.80 -4.10 -6.55
C ASN A 343 1.70 -4.45 -7.56
N VAL A 344 1.39 -5.74 -7.70
CA VAL A 344 0.35 -6.29 -8.59
C VAL A 344 -0.93 -6.68 -7.87
N ASP A 345 -1.03 -6.46 -6.54
CA ASP A 345 -2.14 -6.95 -5.69
C ASP A 345 -3.51 -6.53 -6.21
N TYR A 346 -3.66 -5.27 -6.64
CA TYR A 346 -4.94 -4.77 -7.12
C TYR A 346 -5.41 -5.48 -8.40
N VAL A 347 -4.51 -5.77 -9.36
CA VAL A 347 -4.86 -6.48 -10.60
C VAL A 347 -5.14 -7.95 -10.32
N CYS A 348 -4.36 -8.58 -9.45
CA CYS A 348 -4.60 -9.96 -9.02
C CYS A 348 -5.98 -10.11 -8.36
N ARG A 349 -6.43 -9.10 -7.59
CA ARG A 349 -7.70 -9.10 -6.88
C ARG A 349 -8.88 -8.70 -7.77
N THR A 350 -8.72 -7.70 -8.64
CA THR A 350 -9.80 -7.19 -9.50
C THR A 350 -9.93 -7.95 -10.82
N GLY A 351 -8.93 -8.75 -11.19
CA GLY A 351 -8.96 -9.54 -12.41
C GLY A 351 -9.16 -8.68 -13.67
N PRO A 352 -10.23 -8.96 -14.45
CA PRO A 352 -10.52 -8.24 -15.70
C PRO A 352 -11.13 -6.86 -15.50
N PHE A 353 -11.65 -6.57 -14.30
CA PHE A 353 -12.42 -5.36 -14.05
C PHE A 353 -11.52 -4.14 -13.84
N ASP A 354 -11.85 -3.06 -14.54
CA ASP A 354 -11.22 -1.75 -14.47
C ASP A 354 -12.28 -0.63 -14.38
N HIS A 355 -11.83 0.61 -14.53
CA HIS A 355 -12.69 1.79 -14.52
C HIS A 355 -13.59 1.91 -15.78
N SER A 356 -13.30 1.16 -16.84
CA SER A 356 -14.04 1.25 -18.13
C SER A 356 -15.41 0.58 -18.08
N THR A 357 -15.74 -0.13 -17.00
CA THR A 357 -17.01 -0.85 -16.80
C THR A 357 -17.36 -1.82 -17.94
N ARG A 358 -16.35 -2.36 -18.64
CA ARG A 358 -16.50 -3.30 -19.72
C ARG A 358 -17.29 -4.53 -19.28
N ARG A 359 -18.21 -4.99 -20.13
CA ARG A 359 -18.93 -6.26 -19.96
C ARG A 359 -18.23 -7.35 -20.74
N PHE A 360 -18.14 -8.53 -20.17
CA PHE A 360 -17.52 -9.70 -20.77
C PHE A 360 -18.60 -10.72 -21.12
N ALA A 361 -18.47 -11.34 -22.29
CA ALA A 361 -19.43 -12.35 -22.75
C ALA A 361 -19.08 -13.76 -22.24
N SER A 362 -17.81 -14.05 -21.97
CA SER A 362 -17.35 -15.36 -21.52
C SER A 362 -16.27 -15.26 -20.44
N ARG A 363 -16.04 -16.37 -19.72
CA ARG A 363 -14.94 -16.47 -18.74
C ARG A 363 -13.57 -16.43 -19.39
N ASP A 364 -13.45 -16.96 -20.61
CA ASP A 364 -12.19 -16.94 -21.36
C ASP A 364 -11.81 -15.51 -21.76
N GLU A 365 -12.80 -14.71 -22.18
CA GLU A 365 -12.59 -13.27 -22.42
C GLU A 365 -12.18 -12.53 -21.15
N MET A 366 -12.79 -12.85 -20.02
CA MET A 366 -12.40 -12.28 -18.70
C MET A 366 -10.96 -12.66 -18.35
N GLN A 367 -10.58 -13.92 -18.56
CA GLN A 367 -9.21 -14.37 -18.27
C GLN A 367 -8.19 -13.67 -19.18
N GLN A 368 -8.50 -13.52 -20.44
CA GLN A 368 -7.63 -12.84 -21.40
C GLN A 368 -7.44 -11.37 -20.99
N ALA A 369 -8.52 -10.66 -20.70
CA ALA A 369 -8.45 -9.27 -20.22
C ALA A 369 -7.63 -9.16 -18.92
N ALA A 370 -7.78 -10.10 -18.00
CA ALA A 370 -6.99 -10.14 -16.76
C ALA A 370 -5.49 -10.38 -17.06
N ARG A 371 -5.15 -11.22 -18.04
CA ARG A 371 -3.76 -11.43 -18.47
C ARG A 371 -3.17 -10.18 -19.11
N GLU A 372 -3.91 -9.55 -20.03
CA GLU A 372 -3.47 -8.31 -20.69
C GLU A 372 -3.15 -7.21 -19.67
N ARG A 373 -4.02 -7.03 -18.66
CA ARG A 373 -3.78 -6.07 -17.57
C ARG A 373 -2.56 -6.43 -16.71
N TYR A 374 -2.39 -7.70 -16.38
CA TYR A 374 -1.24 -8.17 -15.63
C TYR A 374 0.07 -7.96 -16.40
N ASP A 375 0.08 -8.30 -17.69
CA ASP A 375 1.24 -8.15 -18.57
C ASP A 375 1.58 -6.68 -18.84
N ALA A 376 0.58 -5.81 -18.94
CA ALA A 376 0.78 -4.36 -19.07
C ALA A 376 1.51 -3.79 -17.86
N LEU A 377 1.09 -4.17 -16.65
CA LEU A 377 1.79 -3.77 -15.42
C LEU A 377 3.23 -4.31 -15.35
N ARG A 378 3.44 -5.54 -15.79
CA ARG A 378 4.76 -6.14 -15.79
C ARG A 378 5.71 -5.42 -16.75
N LYS A 379 5.20 -4.95 -17.89
CA LYS A 379 5.97 -4.19 -18.89
C LYS A 379 6.29 -2.78 -18.40
N SER A 380 5.39 -2.12 -17.70
CA SER A 380 5.60 -0.76 -17.18
C SER A 380 6.63 -0.71 -16.04
N HIS A 381 7.04 -1.86 -15.46
CA HIS A 381 8.03 -1.95 -14.40
C HIS A 381 9.07 -3.05 -14.67
N PRO A 382 9.85 -2.97 -15.76
CA PRO A 382 10.75 -4.06 -16.19
C PRO A 382 11.88 -4.37 -15.21
N GLY A 383 12.23 -3.41 -14.34
CA GLY A 383 13.31 -3.56 -13.34
C GLY A 383 12.81 -3.79 -11.91
N ALA A 384 11.51 -3.80 -11.67
CA ALA A 384 11.02 -4.02 -10.31
C ALA A 384 11.35 -5.44 -9.86
N PRO A 385 12.03 -5.63 -8.71
CA PRO A 385 12.17 -6.95 -8.12
C PRO A 385 10.77 -7.53 -7.95
N ARG A 386 10.62 -8.81 -8.23
CA ARG A 386 9.35 -9.55 -8.22
C ARG A 386 8.54 -9.41 -6.93
N VAL A 387 9.18 -8.92 -5.87
CA VAL A 387 8.54 -8.53 -4.60
C VAL A 387 9.37 -7.41 -3.96
N ARG A 388 8.78 -6.21 -3.79
CA ARG A 388 9.33 -5.17 -2.91
C ARG A 388 8.66 -5.27 -1.55
N PHE A 389 9.45 -5.54 -0.53
CA PHE A 389 9.04 -5.45 0.87
C PHE A 389 9.28 -4.03 1.36
N ARG A 390 8.24 -3.39 1.85
CA ARG A 390 8.31 -2.15 2.65
C ARG A 390 8.02 -2.47 4.10
#